data_5eeb81257d21d2a1d00b76be7a0913b7
#
_entry.id   5eeb81257d21d2a1d00b76be7a0913b7
#
_cell.length_a   1.000
_cell.length_b   1.000
_cell.length_c   1.000
_cell.angle_alpha   90.00
_cell.angle_beta   90.00
_cell.angle_gamma   90.00
#
_symmetry.space_group_name_H-M   'P 1'
#
loop_
_entity.id
_entity.type
_entity.pdbx_description
1 polymer ?
#
loop_
_entity_poly.entity_id
_entity_poly.type
_entity_poly.pdbx_seq_one_letter_code
_entity_poly.pdbx_strand_id
1 'polypeptide(L)'
;MSDAHFIETIIGVGILLFAAKLMAELFLRLKLPIVLGELLAGMIVGPFALGAFFVIDGKQLLQINDEIRILGEMGAIVILFMAGLEMTPKEFLKGGKASFTVGTLGVVVPFFAGLVVFQMFGFDALQSM
;
A
#
# COMPACT_ATOMS: atom_id res chain seq x y z
N MET A 1 6.58 -27.07 8.45
CA MET A 1 7.04 -25.69 8.54
C MET A 1 8.13 -25.68 9.60
N SER A 2 9.34 -25.29 9.27
CA SER A 2 10.41 -25.31 10.27
C SER A 2 10.18 -24.13 11.23
N ASP A 3 10.38 -24.37 12.53
CA ASP A 3 10.20 -23.38 13.59
C ASP A 3 10.99 -22.08 13.33
N ALA A 4 12.07 -22.18 12.57
CA ALA A 4 12.88 -21.04 12.12
C ALA A 4 12.11 -20.06 11.22
N HIS A 5 11.33 -20.53 10.26
CA HIS A 5 10.51 -19.69 9.38
C HIS A 5 9.42 -18.93 10.14
N PHE A 6 8.82 -19.60 11.12
CA PHE A 6 7.79 -18.95 11.96
C PHE A 6 8.38 -17.84 12.81
N ILE A 7 9.55 -18.05 13.39
CA ILE A 7 10.27 -17.03 14.18
C ILE A 7 10.69 -15.84 13.30
N GLU A 8 11.23 -16.08 12.10
CA GLU A 8 11.60 -15.05 11.14
C GLU A 8 10.37 -14.17 10.76
N THR A 9 9.22 -14.79 10.51
CA THR A 9 7.97 -14.08 10.19
C THR A 9 7.50 -13.20 11.36
N ILE A 10 7.50 -13.72 12.59
CA ILE A 10 7.10 -12.94 13.78
C ILE A 10 8.02 -11.73 13.99
N ILE A 11 9.33 -11.93 13.86
CA ILE A 11 10.31 -10.84 14.00
C ILE A 11 10.07 -9.79 12.90
N GLY A 12 9.87 -10.22 11.66
CA GLY A 12 9.58 -9.33 10.54
C GLY A 12 8.33 -8.49 10.76
N VAL A 13 7.23 -9.10 11.17
CA VAL A 13 5.98 -8.41 11.51
C VAL A 13 6.20 -7.45 12.68
N GLY A 14 6.93 -7.86 13.71
CA GLY A 14 7.24 -7.01 14.86
C GLY A 14 8.01 -5.75 14.46
N ILE A 15 9.02 -5.89 13.61
CA ILE A 15 9.82 -4.76 13.09
C ILE A 15 8.94 -3.82 12.25
N LEU A 16 8.10 -4.36 11.37
CA LEU A 16 7.19 -3.56 10.53
C LEU A 16 6.19 -2.77 11.39
N LEU A 17 5.57 -3.41 12.39
CA LEU A 17 4.64 -2.75 13.29
C LEU A 17 5.32 -1.67 14.14
N PHE A 18 6.53 -1.93 14.63
CA PHE A 18 7.28 -0.96 15.41
C PHE A 18 7.66 0.26 14.55
N ALA A 19 8.16 0.04 13.34
CA ALA A 19 8.50 1.11 12.41
C ALA A 19 7.26 1.93 12.00
N ALA A 20 6.14 1.26 11.73
CA ALA A 20 4.87 1.91 11.42
C ALA A 20 4.41 2.81 12.57
N LYS A 21 4.48 2.33 13.82
CA LYS A 21 4.12 3.11 15.01
C LYS A 21 5.03 4.31 15.23
N LEU A 22 6.34 4.17 15.05
CA LEU A 22 7.28 5.29 15.16
C LEU A 22 6.99 6.38 14.11
N MET A 23 6.76 5.99 12.86
CA MET A 23 6.43 6.93 11.79
C MET A 23 5.05 7.56 11.99
N ALA A 24 4.06 6.79 12.43
CA ALA A 24 2.74 7.30 12.78
C ALA A 24 2.82 8.41 13.84
N GLU A 25 3.58 8.19 14.91
CA GLU A 25 3.81 9.19 15.99
C GLU A 25 4.54 10.44 15.48
N LEU A 26 5.55 10.24 14.63
CA LEU A 26 6.28 11.36 14.02
C LEU A 26 5.35 12.22 13.13
N PHE A 27 4.53 11.58 12.29
CA PHE A 27 3.57 12.27 11.42
C PHE A 27 2.46 12.97 12.21
N LEU A 28 2.01 12.36 13.31
CA LEU A 28 1.06 13.00 14.21
C LEU A 28 1.62 14.31 14.79
N ARG A 29 2.90 14.31 15.21
CA ARG A 29 3.57 15.53 15.71
C ARG A 29 3.74 16.59 14.62
N LEU A 30 3.93 16.18 13.37
CA LEU A 30 3.99 17.06 12.21
C LEU A 30 2.60 17.53 11.71
N LYS A 31 1.51 17.12 12.39
CA LYS A 31 0.11 17.38 12.00
C LYS A 31 -0.22 16.84 10.59
N LEU A 32 0.42 15.78 10.19
CA LEU A 32 0.18 15.06 8.94
C LEU A 32 -0.70 13.82 9.18
N PRO A 33 -1.39 13.32 8.16
CA PRO A 33 -2.18 12.09 8.29
C PRO A 33 -1.32 10.90 8.73
N ILE A 34 -1.75 10.21 9.78
CA ILE A 34 -1.04 9.07 10.38
C ILE A 34 -0.76 7.97 9.34
N VAL A 35 -1.73 7.70 8.48
CA VAL A 35 -1.65 6.68 7.43
C VAL A 35 -0.46 6.90 6.49
N LEU A 36 -0.13 8.17 6.17
CA LEU A 36 1.07 8.48 5.37
C LEU A 36 2.36 8.06 6.07
N GLY A 37 2.44 8.23 7.39
CA GLY A 37 3.58 7.78 8.19
C GLY A 37 3.73 6.25 8.15
N GLU A 38 2.64 5.52 8.31
CA GLU A 38 2.63 4.06 8.27
C GLU A 38 3.02 3.51 6.89
N LEU A 39 2.52 4.12 5.81
CA LEU A 39 2.90 3.76 4.44
C LEU A 39 4.39 4.01 4.17
N LEU A 40 4.91 5.18 4.57
CA LEU A 40 6.32 5.50 4.43
C LEU A 40 7.21 4.56 5.26
N ALA A 41 6.79 4.18 6.47
CA ALA A 41 7.49 3.18 7.26
C ALA A 41 7.63 1.86 6.49
N GLY A 42 6.55 1.37 5.89
CA GLY A 42 6.55 0.17 5.07
C GLY A 42 7.47 0.27 3.85
N MET A 43 7.50 1.44 3.19
CA MET A 43 8.38 1.68 2.06
C MET A 43 9.86 1.73 2.48
N ILE A 44 10.17 2.39 3.60
CA ILE A 44 11.55 2.56 4.08
C ILE A 44 12.11 1.25 4.64
N VAL A 45 11.33 0.54 5.45
CA VAL A 45 11.75 -0.71 6.12
C VAL A 45 11.61 -1.91 5.16
N GLY A 46 10.81 -1.76 4.11
CA GLY A 46 10.57 -2.81 3.11
C GLY A 46 11.83 -3.30 2.40
N PRO A 47 11.76 -4.44 1.73
CA PRO A 47 12.91 -5.13 1.12
C PRO A 47 13.57 -4.34 0.00
N PHE A 48 12.91 -3.31 -0.54
CA PHE A 48 13.43 -2.48 -1.64
C PHE A 48 14.20 -1.23 -1.16
N ALA A 49 14.20 -0.93 0.15
CA ALA A 49 14.90 0.21 0.70
C ALA A 49 15.88 -0.23 1.80
N LEU A 50 15.67 0.18 3.06
CA LEU A 50 16.59 -0.16 4.15
C LEU A 50 16.63 -1.66 4.44
N GLY A 51 15.52 -2.38 4.24
CA GLY A 51 15.49 -3.85 4.41
C GLY A 51 16.44 -4.60 3.48
N ALA A 52 16.79 -4.02 2.33
CA ALA A 52 17.79 -4.59 1.43
C ALA A 52 19.23 -4.46 1.96
N PHE A 53 19.51 -3.46 2.79
CA PHE A 53 20.84 -3.20 3.35
C PHE A 53 21.11 -3.95 4.65
N PHE A 54 20.07 -4.33 5.38
CA PHE A 54 20.20 -5.12 6.61
C PHE A 54 20.22 -6.61 6.28
N VAL A 55 21.40 -7.08 5.88
CA VAL A 55 21.67 -8.50 5.66
C VAL A 55 22.40 -9.03 6.90
N ILE A 56 21.77 -9.92 7.67
CA ILE A 56 22.40 -10.65 8.76
C ILE A 56 22.59 -12.08 8.27
N ASP A 57 23.85 -12.55 8.32
CA ASP A 57 24.23 -13.93 7.96
C ASP A 57 23.87 -14.35 6.52
N GLY A 58 23.95 -13.39 5.56
CA GLY A 58 23.64 -13.65 4.15
C GLY A 58 22.14 -13.71 3.81
N LYS A 59 21.25 -13.48 4.78
CA LYS A 59 19.81 -13.39 4.59
C LYS A 59 19.32 -11.98 4.87
N GLN A 60 18.40 -11.47 4.04
CA GLN A 60 17.72 -10.21 4.30
C GLN A 60 16.86 -10.36 5.56
N LEU A 61 16.96 -9.40 6.46
CA LEU A 61 16.20 -9.39 7.73
C LEU A 61 14.69 -9.33 7.53
N LEU A 62 14.26 -8.74 6.43
CA LEU A 62 12.88 -8.64 6.01
C LEU A 62 12.72 -9.30 4.63
N GLN A 63 12.46 -10.59 4.64
CA GLN A 63 11.92 -11.28 3.47
C GLN A 63 10.39 -11.17 3.55
N ILE A 64 9.76 -10.65 2.50
CA ILE A 64 8.31 -10.73 2.37
C ILE A 64 8.00 -12.19 2.02
N ASN A 65 7.80 -12.98 3.07
CA ASN A 65 7.32 -14.34 2.96
C ASN A 65 5.83 -14.33 2.60
N ASP A 66 5.33 -15.43 2.08
CA ASP A 66 3.91 -15.57 1.75
C ASP A 66 3.00 -15.29 2.97
N GLU A 67 3.46 -15.59 4.18
CA GLU A 67 2.74 -15.32 5.43
C GLU A 67 2.58 -13.82 5.68
N ILE A 68 3.62 -13.01 5.51
CA ILE A 68 3.57 -11.54 5.65
C ILE A 68 2.66 -10.95 4.57
N ARG A 69 2.73 -11.48 3.37
CA ARG A 69 1.87 -11.07 2.26
C ARG A 69 0.40 -11.33 2.56
N ILE A 70 0.05 -12.53 3.01
CA ILE A 70 -1.31 -12.90 3.40
C ILE A 70 -1.80 -11.99 4.54
N LEU A 71 -0.96 -11.72 5.54
CA LEU A 71 -1.30 -10.80 6.63
C LEU A 71 -1.59 -9.39 6.10
N GLY A 72 -0.80 -8.90 5.16
CA GLY A 72 -1.00 -7.60 4.50
C GLY A 72 -2.32 -7.55 3.71
N GLU A 73 -2.63 -8.59 2.96
CA GLU A 73 -3.89 -8.71 2.22
C GLU A 73 -5.11 -8.72 3.15
N MET A 74 -5.03 -9.47 4.26
CA MET A 74 -6.07 -9.47 5.29
C MET A 74 -6.20 -8.09 5.96
N GLY A 75 -5.08 -7.43 6.26
CA GLY A 75 -5.07 -6.06 6.80
C GLY A 75 -5.76 -5.06 5.86
N ALA A 76 -5.48 -5.15 4.56
CA ALA A 76 -6.11 -4.30 3.55
C ALA A 76 -7.64 -4.51 3.50
N ILE A 77 -8.11 -5.75 3.57
CA ILE A 77 -9.54 -6.07 3.62
C ILE A 77 -10.19 -5.44 4.86
N VAL A 78 -9.56 -5.55 6.03
CA VAL A 78 -10.07 -4.97 7.28
C VAL A 78 -10.14 -3.43 7.19
N ILE A 79 -9.10 -2.77 6.66
CA ILE A 79 -9.09 -1.33 6.48
C ILE A 79 -10.21 -0.87 5.54
N LEU A 80 -10.39 -1.56 4.40
CA LEU A 80 -11.46 -1.26 3.46
C LEU A 80 -12.85 -1.47 4.08
N PHE A 81 -13.00 -2.53 4.88
CA PHE A 81 -14.24 -2.80 5.60
C PHE A 81 -14.57 -1.69 6.61
N MET A 82 -13.58 -1.26 7.41
CA MET A 82 -13.75 -0.16 8.36
C MET A 82 -14.09 1.15 7.65
N ALA A 83 -13.37 1.48 6.57
CA ALA A 83 -13.68 2.67 5.77
C ALA A 83 -15.11 2.62 5.20
N GLY A 84 -15.57 1.44 4.79
CA GLY A 84 -16.95 1.25 4.34
C GLY A 84 -17.99 1.46 5.44
N LEU A 85 -17.68 1.08 6.69
CA LEU A 85 -18.56 1.29 7.84
C LEU A 85 -18.64 2.77 8.28
N GLU A 86 -17.58 3.54 8.08
CA GLU A 86 -17.57 4.98 8.41
C GLU A 86 -18.43 5.82 7.45
N MET A 87 -18.70 5.32 6.24
CA MET A 87 -19.48 6.04 5.25
C MET A 87 -20.97 5.89 5.52
N THR A 88 -21.65 7.02 5.76
CA THR A 88 -23.12 7.03 5.89
C THR A 88 -23.77 7.07 4.50
N PRO A 89 -24.93 6.39 4.30
CA PRO A 89 -25.69 6.44 3.04
C PRO A 89 -26.07 7.86 2.61
N LYS A 90 -26.30 8.75 3.57
CA LYS A 90 -26.62 10.17 3.29
C LYS A 90 -25.45 10.94 2.70
N GLU A 91 -24.23 10.70 3.19
CA GLU A 91 -23.00 11.32 2.66
C GLU A 91 -22.71 10.80 1.27
N PHE A 92 -22.88 9.50 1.05
CA PHE A 92 -22.74 8.89 -0.26
C PHE A 92 -23.70 9.51 -1.31
N LEU A 93 -24.97 9.72 -0.95
CA LEU A 93 -25.96 10.33 -1.84
C LEU A 93 -25.73 11.83 -2.06
N LYS A 94 -25.24 12.57 -1.05
CA LYS A 94 -24.91 14.00 -1.19
C LYS A 94 -23.73 14.24 -2.14
N GLY A 95 -22.74 13.34 -2.14
CA GLY A 95 -21.60 13.41 -3.04
C GLY A 95 -21.91 13.01 -4.50
N GLY A 96 -23.07 12.40 -4.77
CA GLY A 96 -23.37 11.60 -5.95
C GLY A 96 -22.90 12.18 -7.30
N LYS A 97 -23.32 13.39 -7.66
CA LYS A 97 -22.94 13.98 -8.96
C LYS A 97 -21.46 14.36 -9.02
N ALA A 98 -20.95 15.02 -7.98
CA ALA A 98 -19.56 15.46 -7.94
C ALA A 98 -18.60 14.24 -7.87
N SER A 99 -18.91 13.27 -7.01
CA SER A 99 -18.12 12.03 -6.87
C SER A 99 -18.15 11.19 -8.15
N PHE A 100 -19.30 11.11 -8.82
CA PHE A 100 -19.41 10.39 -10.10
C PHE A 100 -18.56 11.07 -11.19
N THR A 101 -18.61 12.41 -11.28
CA THR A 101 -17.80 13.15 -12.26
C THR A 101 -16.30 12.96 -12.00
N VAL A 102 -15.89 13.15 -10.74
CA VAL A 102 -14.46 12.98 -10.36
C VAL A 102 -14.00 11.54 -10.58
N GLY A 103 -14.81 10.55 -10.20
CA GLY A 103 -14.51 9.14 -10.40
C GLY A 103 -14.40 8.78 -11.89
N THR A 104 -15.34 9.23 -12.71
CA THR A 104 -15.32 8.99 -14.14
C THR A 104 -14.12 9.65 -14.81
N LEU A 105 -13.86 10.92 -14.52
CA LEU A 105 -12.68 11.61 -15.07
C LEU A 105 -11.37 11.00 -14.56
N GLY A 106 -11.32 10.56 -13.31
CA GLY A 106 -10.17 9.89 -12.72
C GLY A 106 -9.81 8.55 -13.38
N VAL A 107 -10.76 7.90 -14.04
CA VAL A 107 -10.52 6.67 -14.82
C VAL A 107 -10.28 7.00 -16.29
N VAL A 108 -11.13 7.82 -16.89
CA VAL A 108 -11.13 8.11 -18.34
C VAL A 108 -9.87 8.86 -18.74
N VAL A 109 -9.49 9.90 -17.97
CA VAL A 109 -8.33 10.74 -18.32
C VAL A 109 -7.02 9.95 -18.31
N PRO A 110 -6.63 9.21 -17.26
CA PRO A 110 -5.40 8.44 -17.28
C PRO A 110 -5.45 7.28 -18.30
N PHE A 111 -6.62 6.70 -18.55
CA PHE A 111 -6.75 5.66 -19.58
C PHE A 111 -6.42 6.19 -20.99
N PHE A 112 -7.02 7.32 -21.40
CA PHE A 112 -6.71 7.92 -22.66
C PHE A 112 -5.30 8.51 -22.73
N ALA A 113 -4.81 9.10 -21.64
CA ALA A 113 -3.44 9.56 -21.57
C ALA A 113 -2.45 8.41 -21.74
N GLY A 114 -2.70 7.27 -21.10
CA GLY A 114 -1.90 6.07 -21.27
C GLY A 114 -1.90 5.55 -22.70
N LEU A 115 -3.06 5.51 -23.36
CA LEU A 115 -3.16 5.12 -24.78
C LEU A 115 -2.35 6.04 -25.71
N VAL A 116 -2.44 7.36 -25.50
CA VAL A 116 -1.68 8.33 -26.30
C VAL A 116 -0.18 8.14 -26.10
N VAL A 117 0.27 8.02 -24.87
CA VAL A 117 1.69 7.78 -24.55
C VAL A 117 2.16 6.47 -25.20
N PHE A 118 1.37 5.40 -25.10
CA PHE A 118 1.70 4.10 -25.64
C PHE A 118 1.86 4.13 -27.17
N GLN A 119 0.97 4.85 -27.86
CA GLN A 119 1.06 5.07 -29.31
C GLN A 119 2.28 5.91 -29.70
N MET A 120 2.64 6.92 -28.89
CA MET A 120 3.86 7.73 -29.13
C MET A 120 5.14 6.91 -29.06
N PHE A 121 5.16 5.84 -28.25
CA PHE A 121 6.28 4.90 -28.16
C PHE A 121 6.27 3.81 -29.26
N GLY A 122 5.35 3.87 -30.22
CA GLY A 122 5.33 2.98 -31.39
C GLY A 122 4.74 1.59 -31.13
N PHE A 123 3.99 1.43 -30.05
CA PHE A 123 3.26 0.19 -29.78
C PHE A 123 1.89 0.21 -30.47
N ASP A 124 1.51 -0.89 -31.12
CA ASP A 124 0.18 -1.01 -31.75
C ASP A 124 -0.94 -1.00 -30.71
N ALA A 125 -2.06 -0.37 -31.06
CA ALA A 125 -3.22 -0.21 -30.17
C ALA A 125 -3.79 -1.54 -29.63
N LEU A 126 -3.56 -2.66 -30.33
CA LEU A 126 -3.95 -4.01 -29.89
C LEU A 126 -3.08 -4.58 -28.75
N GLN A 127 -1.86 -4.08 -28.57
CA GLN A 127 -0.97 -4.50 -27.50
C GLN A 127 -1.14 -3.64 -26.23
N SER A 128 -1.91 -2.55 -26.32
CA SER A 128 -2.18 -1.61 -25.23
C SER A 128 -3.49 -1.91 -24.47
N MET A 129 -4.26 -2.88 -24.92
CA MET A 129 -5.48 -3.37 -24.28
C MET A 129 -5.22 -4.65 -23.50
#